data_3cf59b91fe7e28d8c1ab6d60c5440ba8
#
_entry.id   3cf59b91fe7e28d8c1ab6d60c5440ba8
#
_cell.length_a   1.000
_cell.length_b   1.000
_cell.length_c   1.000
_cell.angle_alpha   90.00
_cell.angle_beta   90.00
_cell.angle_gamma   90.00
#
_symmetry.space_group_name_H-M   'P 1'
#
loop_
_entity.id
_entity.type
_entity.pdbx_description
1 polymer ?
#
loop_
_entity_poly.entity_id
_entity_poly.type
_entity_poly.pdbx_seq_one_letter_code
_entity_poly.pdbx_strand_id
1 'polypeptide(L)'
;LYKDLGRLNAGELARQFNVVAKHSIEKIASQEHDVFCTVSEITARECESLLGSTVDVVTPNGFEDDFVWNGREFDEKRAEARRAMIRTAEATLSCKFDGEPLIVGTSGRYEFRNKGLDVLLEGMKRLAGLERLDREVVLYVMVPAANRGARADLQKHLQDPSQPIDGSQWPWATHYLENMQWDPIVRAIDGSPLADPASKVHVIFVPSYLDDRDGIFDKSYYELLVGMDLTLFPSYYEPWGYTPLESIAFSVPTVTTTLAGFGLWIDRREEHPGVAVLCREDGNDDEVASALADAVLRFSQLDAARVEEMRRAAGVLSKEALWSRLFEAYEEA
;
A
#
# COMPACT_ATOMS: atom_id res chain seq x y z
N LEU A 1 16.25 13.41 -4.41
CA LEU A 1 17.25 12.51 -3.77
C LEU A 1 17.98 11.70 -4.85
N TYR A 2 17.30 10.84 -5.57
CA TYR A 2 17.92 9.85 -6.47
C TYR A 2 18.62 10.45 -7.69
N LYS A 3 18.12 11.56 -8.25
CA LYS A 3 18.78 12.30 -9.36
C LYS A 3 20.15 12.86 -8.96
N ASP A 4 20.33 13.19 -7.69
CA ASP A 4 21.53 13.81 -7.17
C ASP A 4 22.35 12.89 -6.26
N LEU A 5 21.93 11.64 -6.07
CA LEU A 5 22.48 10.73 -5.08
C LEU A 5 24.01 10.67 -5.12
N GLY A 6 24.62 10.50 -6.29
CA GLY A 6 26.07 10.45 -6.46
C GLY A 6 26.81 11.80 -6.30
N ARG A 7 26.08 12.91 -6.05
CA ARG A 7 26.66 14.25 -5.82
C ARG A 7 26.49 14.72 -4.39
N LEU A 8 25.78 13.95 -3.56
CA LEU A 8 25.47 14.32 -2.19
C LEU A 8 26.71 14.19 -1.29
N ASN A 9 26.90 15.15 -0.39
CA ASN A 9 27.87 15.03 0.67
C ASN A 9 27.21 14.39 1.90
N ALA A 10 27.39 13.10 2.05
CA ALA A 10 26.75 12.31 3.12
C ALA A 10 27.08 12.83 4.52
N GLY A 11 28.34 13.30 4.76
CA GLY A 11 28.74 13.86 6.06
C GLY A 11 28.07 15.20 6.36
N GLU A 12 27.81 16.04 5.37
CA GLU A 12 27.06 17.30 5.54
C GLU A 12 25.58 17.02 5.81
N LEU A 13 24.98 16.10 5.06
CA LEU A 13 23.60 15.67 5.26
C LEU A 13 23.41 15.06 6.66
N ALA A 14 24.34 14.22 7.10
CA ALA A 14 24.28 13.61 8.44
C ALA A 14 24.27 14.71 9.56
N ARG A 15 25.05 15.79 9.39
CA ARG A 15 25.01 16.94 10.30
C ARG A 15 23.70 17.72 10.19
N GLN A 16 23.26 18.02 8.98
CA GLN A 16 22.03 18.76 8.72
C GLN A 16 20.80 18.08 9.33
N PHE A 17 20.71 16.77 9.22
CA PHE A 17 19.60 15.96 9.73
C PHE A 17 19.82 15.43 11.15
N ASN A 18 20.93 15.82 11.81
CA ASN A 18 21.27 15.40 13.17
C ASN A 18 21.34 13.85 13.34
N VAL A 19 21.90 13.17 12.35
CA VAL A 19 22.05 11.69 12.33
C VAL A 19 23.51 11.25 12.24
N VAL A 20 24.46 12.09 12.67
CA VAL A 20 25.90 11.83 12.57
C VAL A 20 26.30 10.51 13.23
N ALA A 21 25.80 10.23 14.44
CA ALA A 21 26.14 9.00 15.16
C ALA A 21 25.66 7.77 14.41
N LYS A 22 24.41 7.76 13.92
CA LYS A 22 23.84 6.67 13.14
C LYS A 22 24.63 6.47 11.86
N HIS A 23 24.83 7.53 11.06
CA HIS A 23 25.60 7.48 9.83
C HIS A 23 27.04 6.97 10.05
N SER A 24 27.72 7.38 11.13
CA SER A 24 29.08 6.94 11.44
C SER A 24 29.13 5.44 11.74
N ILE A 25 28.17 4.92 12.51
CA ILE A 25 28.10 3.51 12.85
C ILE A 25 27.84 2.68 11.59
N GLU A 26 26.86 3.08 10.78
CA GLU A 26 26.53 2.40 9.52
C GLU A 26 27.72 2.41 8.55
N LYS A 27 28.40 3.55 8.43
CA LYS A 27 29.58 3.68 7.58
C LYS A 27 30.75 2.79 8.05
N ILE A 28 31.05 2.78 9.34
CA ILE A 28 32.12 1.90 9.89
C ILE A 28 31.74 0.44 9.68
N ALA A 29 30.50 0.07 10.02
CA ALA A 29 30.02 -1.29 9.83
C ALA A 29 30.12 -1.75 8.36
N SER A 30 29.81 -0.84 7.41
CA SER A 30 29.94 -1.14 5.97
C SER A 30 31.36 -1.20 5.42
N GLN A 31 32.38 -0.91 6.23
CA GLN A 31 33.81 -0.93 5.86
C GLN A 31 34.60 -2.02 6.57
N GLU A 32 34.13 -2.49 7.71
CA GLU A 32 34.83 -3.43 8.61
C GLU A 32 34.10 -4.79 8.66
N HIS A 33 33.69 -5.30 7.50
CA HIS A 33 32.95 -6.57 7.35
C HIS A 33 33.69 -7.53 6.40
N ASP A 34 33.38 -8.80 6.47
CA ASP A 34 33.83 -9.80 5.51
C ASP A 34 32.96 -9.79 4.24
N VAL A 35 31.64 -9.59 4.40
CA VAL A 35 30.67 -9.45 3.31
C VAL A 35 29.64 -8.37 3.65
N PHE A 36 29.37 -7.45 2.74
CA PHE A 36 28.37 -6.39 2.88
C PHE A 36 27.17 -6.65 1.99
N CYS A 37 26.03 -6.92 2.62
CA CYS A 37 24.79 -7.22 1.92
C CYS A 37 23.73 -6.13 2.13
N THR A 38 22.78 -6.05 1.19
CA THR A 38 21.57 -5.24 1.32
C THR A 38 20.40 -5.88 0.57
N VAL A 39 19.18 -5.44 0.89
CA VAL A 39 17.95 -6.10 0.43
C VAL A 39 17.54 -5.79 -1.02
N SER A 40 18.14 -4.78 -1.65
CA SER A 40 17.80 -4.40 -3.03
C SER A 40 18.89 -3.56 -3.67
N GLU A 41 18.87 -3.47 -5.00
CA GLU A 41 19.82 -2.61 -5.73
C GLU A 41 19.59 -1.11 -5.49
N ILE A 42 18.38 -0.70 -5.10
CA ILE A 42 18.11 0.67 -4.68
C ILE A 42 18.93 0.99 -3.44
N THR A 43 18.83 0.13 -2.42
CA THR A 43 19.60 0.29 -1.18
C THR A 43 21.10 0.11 -1.42
N ALA A 44 21.53 -0.74 -2.37
CA ALA A 44 22.94 -0.84 -2.75
C ALA A 44 23.47 0.49 -3.31
N ARG A 45 22.74 1.17 -4.19
CA ARG A 45 23.10 2.49 -4.70
C ARG A 45 23.15 3.55 -3.61
N GLU A 46 22.23 3.48 -2.64
CA GLU A 46 22.24 4.36 -1.48
C GLU A 46 23.46 4.13 -0.59
N CYS A 47 23.82 2.87 -0.32
CA CYS A 47 25.01 2.52 0.44
C CYS A 47 26.30 3.02 -0.24
N GLU A 48 26.45 2.80 -1.53
CA GLU A 48 27.59 3.30 -2.29
C GLU A 48 27.71 4.84 -2.18
N SER A 49 26.61 5.55 -2.34
CA SER A 49 26.62 7.02 -2.33
C SER A 49 26.73 7.63 -0.94
N LEU A 50 26.08 7.05 0.06
CA LEU A 50 25.96 7.64 1.39
C LEU A 50 26.95 7.07 2.41
N LEU A 51 27.37 5.81 2.25
CA LEU A 51 28.35 5.16 3.15
C LEU A 51 29.74 5.09 2.50
N GLY A 52 29.82 5.18 1.16
CA GLY A 52 31.05 5.04 0.40
C GLY A 52 31.55 3.59 0.34
N SER A 53 30.67 2.62 0.48
CA SER A 53 30.94 1.18 0.46
C SER A 53 30.14 0.51 -0.61
N THR A 54 30.80 -0.26 -1.49
CA THR A 54 30.12 -1.09 -2.49
C THR A 54 29.51 -2.32 -1.80
N VAL A 55 28.30 -2.65 -2.17
CA VAL A 55 27.58 -3.83 -1.68
C VAL A 55 28.10 -5.06 -2.45
N ASP A 56 28.51 -6.10 -1.75
CA ASP A 56 29.03 -7.34 -2.36
C ASP A 56 27.91 -8.17 -2.96
N VAL A 57 26.82 -8.35 -2.22
CA VAL A 57 25.67 -9.17 -2.64
C VAL A 57 24.35 -8.47 -2.27
N VAL A 58 23.39 -8.49 -3.20
CA VAL A 58 22.02 -8.13 -2.91
C VAL A 58 21.26 -9.38 -2.47
N THR A 59 20.77 -9.36 -1.23
CA THR A 59 20.05 -10.46 -0.60
C THR A 59 18.58 -10.08 -0.40
N PRO A 60 17.70 -10.34 -1.38
CA PRO A 60 16.28 -9.99 -1.28
C PRO A 60 15.61 -10.66 -0.10
N ASN A 61 14.70 -9.96 0.54
CA ASN A 61 13.94 -10.53 1.66
C ASN A 61 12.87 -11.50 1.16
N GLY A 62 12.96 -12.73 1.63
CA GLY A 62 11.88 -13.70 1.45
C GLY A 62 10.74 -13.53 2.45
N PHE A 63 9.70 -14.32 2.30
CA PHE A 63 8.61 -14.45 3.26
C PHE A 63 8.19 -15.92 3.38
N GLU A 64 7.40 -16.23 4.40
CA GLU A 64 6.72 -17.51 4.55
C GLU A 64 5.26 -17.36 4.13
N ASP A 65 4.67 -18.41 3.61
CA ASP A 65 3.27 -18.39 3.14
C ASP A 65 2.34 -19.35 3.90
N ASP A 66 2.78 -19.84 5.05
CA ASP A 66 2.05 -20.73 5.94
C ASP A 66 0.78 -20.08 6.54
N PHE A 67 0.70 -18.75 6.54
CA PHE A 67 -0.46 -17.98 6.98
C PHE A 67 -1.48 -17.69 5.86
N VAL A 68 -1.20 -18.11 4.61
CA VAL A 68 -2.10 -17.87 3.47
C VAL A 68 -3.10 -19.01 3.34
N TRP A 69 -4.38 -18.68 3.39
CA TRP A 69 -5.47 -19.66 3.22
C TRP A 69 -5.50 -20.25 1.82
N ASN A 70 -6.01 -21.47 1.70
CA ASN A 70 -6.07 -22.20 0.45
C ASN A 70 -7.45 -22.79 0.17
N GLY A 71 -7.77 -23.00 -1.11
CA GLY A 71 -8.98 -23.70 -1.55
C GLY A 71 -10.26 -23.06 -0.99
N ARG A 72 -11.16 -23.88 -0.47
CA ARG A 72 -12.47 -23.44 0.02
C ARG A 72 -12.37 -22.40 1.16
N GLU A 73 -11.41 -22.54 2.05
CA GLU A 73 -11.23 -21.59 3.16
C GLU A 73 -10.87 -20.20 2.63
N PHE A 74 -10.00 -20.12 1.62
CA PHE A 74 -9.66 -18.88 0.94
C PHE A 74 -10.92 -18.19 0.36
N ASP A 75 -11.78 -18.95 -0.34
CA ASP A 75 -12.99 -18.40 -0.95
C ASP A 75 -13.98 -17.90 0.11
N GLU A 76 -14.15 -18.66 1.21
CA GLU A 76 -15.00 -18.27 2.33
C GLU A 76 -14.50 -16.98 3.03
N LYS A 77 -13.19 -16.90 3.31
CA LYS A 77 -12.54 -15.72 3.90
C LYS A 77 -12.65 -14.50 2.98
N ARG A 78 -12.42 -14.68 1.67
CA ARG A 78 -12.60 -13.62 0.69
C ARG A 78 -14.02 -13.08 0.68
N ALA A 79 -15.01 -13.95 0.59
CA ALA A 79 -16.41 -13.54 0.57
C ALA A 79 -16.82 -12.84 1.88
N GLU A 80 -16.32 -13.29 3.02
CA GLU A 80 -16.56 -12.66 4.32
C GLU A 80 -15.94 -11.27 4.38
N ALA A 81 -14.66 -11.13 4.00
CA ALA A 81 -13.95 -9.86 3.94
C ALA A 81 -14.68 -8.83 3.06
N ARG A 82 -15.06 -9.22 1.86
CA ARG A 82 -15.79 -8.35 0.93
C ARG A 82 -17.09 -7.84 1.52
N ARG A 83 -17.89 -8.74 2.11
CA ARG A 83 -19.14 -8.34 2.80
C ARG A 83 -18.88 -7.35 3.93
N ALA A 84 -17.86 -7.61 4.74
CA ALA A 84 -17.50 -6.71 5.85
C ALA A 84 -17.06 -5.33 5.33
N MET A 85 -16.20 -5.29 4.31
CA MET A 85 -15.72 -4.03 3.73
C MET A 85 -16.85 -3.25 3.08
N ILE A 86 -17.66 -3.86 2.22
CA ILE A 86 -18.79 -3.18 1.55
C ILE A 86 -19.76 -2.62 2.60
N ARG A 87 -20.15 -3.43 3.57
CA ARG A 87 -21.05 -3.02 4.66
C ARG A 87 -20.48 -1.84 5.46
N THR A 88 -19.19 -1.89 5.78
CA THR A 88 -18.54 -0.79 6.52
C THR A 88 -18.46 0.47 5.66
N ALA A 89 -18.14 0.37 4.38
CA ALA A 89 -18.11 1.53 3.48
C ALA A 89 -19.49 2.16 3.34
N GLU A 90 -20.53 1.37 3.09
CA GLU A 90 -21.92 1.86 2.99
C GLU A 90 -22.37 2.55 4.28
N ALA A 91 -22.07 1.96 5.44
CA ALA A 91 -22.37 2.56 6.73
C ALA A 91 -21.58 3.86 6.96
N THR A 92 -20.27 3.83 6.70
CA THR A 92 -19.38 4.98 6.89
C THR A 92 -19.79 6.20 6.04
N LEU A 93 -20.17 5.94 4.78
CA LEU A 93 -20.55 6.95 3.80
C LEU A 93 -22.05 7.27 3.83
N SER A 94 -22.85 6.53 4.61
CA SER A 94 -24.32 6.65 4.64
C SER A 94 -24.95 6.51 3.25
N CYS A 95 -24.44 5.59 2.43
CA CYS A 95 -24.90 5.34 1.06
C CYS A 95 -25.17 3.85 0.82
N LYS A 96 -25.70 3.54 -0.36
CA LYS A 96 -25.74 2.17 -0.91
C LYS A 96 -25.11 2.21 -2.28
N PHE A 97 -24.24 1.22 -2.55
CA PHE A 97 -23.61 1.09 -3.85
C PHE A 97 -24.59 0.52 -4.89
N ASP A 98 -24.51 1.03 -6.11
CA ASP A 98 -25.24 0.47 -7.25
C ASP A 98 -24.46 -0.70 -7.84
N GLY A 99 -24.67 -1.88 -7.29
CA GLY A 99 -23.92 -3.08 -7.61
C GLY A 99 -22.73 -3.32 -6.69
N GLU A 100 -21.83 -4.19 -7.12
CA GLU A 100 -20.65 -4.56 -6.34
C GLU A 100 -19.49 -3.62 -6.66
N PRO A 101 -19.03 -2.78 -5.70
CA PRO A 101 -17.95 -1.84 -5.93
C PRO A 101 -16.60 -2.54 -6.15
N LEU A 102 -15.68 -1.88 -6.83
CA LEU A 102 -14.29 -2.27 -6.89
C LEU A 102 -13.61 -1.91 -5.55
N ILE A 103 -13.11 -2.89 -4.83
CA ILE A 103 -12.43 -2.67 -3.56
C ILE A 103 -10.93 -2.57 -3.82
N VAL A 104 -10.39 -1.37 -3.62
CA VAL A 104 -8.97 -1.05 -3.77
C VAL A 104 -8.38 -0.76 -2.41
N GLY A 105 -7.13 -1.17 -2.16
CA GLY A 105 -6.51 -0.95 -0.86
C GLY A 105 -5.08 -0.43 -0.94
N THR A 106 -4.68 0.27 0.11
CA THR A 106 -3.29 0.55 0.45
C THR A 106 -3.10 0.40 1.95
N SER A 107 -1.92 -0.03 2.36
CA SER A 107 -1.61 -0.29 3.77
C SER A 107 -0.13 -0.06 4.06
N GLY A 108 0.21 -0.04 5.33
CA GLY A 108 1.58 0.07 5.80
C GLY A 108 1.77 1.14 6.87
N ARG A 109 3.01 1.54 7.13
CA ARG A 109 3.31 2.62 8.07
C ARG A 109 2.79 3.95 7.56
N TYR A 110 2.35 4.80 8.46
CA TYR A 110 1.86 6.13 8.10
C TYR A 110 3.04 7.08 7.76
N GLU A 111 3.55 6.95 6.56
CA GLU A 111 4.59 7.80 6.00
C GLU A 111 4.06 8.45 4.71
N PHE A 112 3.38 9.58 4.85
CA PHE A 112 2.53 10.18 3.81
C PHE A 112 3.22 10.31 2.44
N ARG A 113 4.49 10.77 2.41
CA ARG A 113 5.26 10.90 1.17
C ARG A 113 6.04 9.64 0.82
N ASN A 114 6.70 9.01 1.78
CA ASN A 114 7.53 7.84 1.51
C ASN A 114 6.71 6.66 0.98
N LYS A 115 5.49 6.49 1.48
CA LYS A 115 4.55 5.46 1.00
C LYS A 115 3.71 5.92 -0.19
N GLY A 116 3.91 7.16 -0.68
CA GLY A 116 3.24 7.71 -1.85
C GLY A 116 1.74 7.92 -1.65
N LEU A 117 1.28 8.13 -0.41
CA LEU A 117 -0.14 8.37 -0.13
C LEU A 117 -0.62 9.68 -0.76
N ASP A 118 0.26 10.66 -0.91
CA ASP A 118 0.01 11.92 -1.61
C ASP A 118 -0.34 11.70 -3.09
N VAL A 119 0.51 10.97 -3.82
CA VAL A 119 0.27 10.67 -5.24
C VAL A 119 -0.87 9.68 -5.44
N LEU A 120 -1.11 8.77 -4.48
CA LEU A 120 -2.25 7.88 -4.50
C LEU A 120 -3.57 8.66 -4.44
N LEU A 121 -3.71 9.54 -3.45
CA LEU A 121 -4.93 10.35 -3.30
C LEU A 121 -5.12 11.31 -4.49
N GLU A 122 -4.03 11.86 -5.02
CA GLU A 122 -4.10 12.67 -6.24
C GLU A 122 -4.56 11.84 -7.45
N GLY A 123 -4.05 10.62 -7.62
CA GLY A 123 -4.50 9.68 -8.65
C GLY A 123 -6.00 9.35 -8.51
N MET A 124 -6.48 9.14 -7.29
CA MET A 124 -7.91 8.87 -7.05
C MET A 124 -8.78 10.10 -7.34
N LYS A 125 -8.32 11.32 -7.07
CA LYS A 125 -9.03 12.55 -7.47
C LYS A 125 -9.15 12.64 -9.00
N ARG A 126 -8.08 12.32 -9.72
CA ARG A 126 -8.11 12.29 -11.19
C ARG A 126 -9.10 11.24 -11.70
N LEU A 127 -9.08 10.04 -11.11
CA LEU A 127 -10.04 8.98 -11.42
C LEU A 127 -11.49 9.43 -11.21
N ALA A 128 -11.76 10.12 -10.09
CA ALA A 128 -13.10 10.66 -9.78
C ALA A 128 -13.61 11.66 -10.82
N GLY A 129 -12.70 12.37 -11.51
CA GLY A 129 -13.03 13.29 -12.59
C GLY A 129 -13.28 12.64 -13.95
N LEU A 130 -13.15 11.31 -14.09
CA LEU A 130 -13.29 10.62 -15.36
C LEU A 130 -14.75 10.17 -15.59
N GLU A 131 -15.38 10.65 -16.65
CA GLU A 131 -16.75 10.26 -17.04
C GLU A 131 -16.87 8.77 -17.42
N ARG A 132 -15.76 8.11 -17.74
CA ARG A 132 -15.71 6.72 -18.24
C ARG A 132 -15.67 5.67 -17.12
N LEU A 133 -15.78 6.07 -15.85
CA LEU A 133 -15.82 5.13 -14.74
C LEU A 133 -17.24 4.60 -14.56
N ASP A 134 -17.48 3.36 -15.00
CA ASP A 134 -18.82 2.76 -14.98
C ASP A 134 -19.15 2.10 -13.64
N ARG A 135 -18.13 1.73 -12.85
CA ARG A 135 -18.25 1.03 -11.58
C ARG A 135 -17.75 1.91 -10.43
N GLU A 136 -18.43 1.86 -9.30
CA GLU A 136 -17.97 2.53 -8.09
C GLU A 136 -16.67 1.91 -7.57
N VAL A 137 -15.78 2.74 -7.07
CA VAL A 137 -14.47 2.36 -6.51
C VAL A 137 -14.41 2.78 -5.05
N VAL A 138 -14.06 1.87 -4.17
CA VAL A 138 -13.84 2.16 -2.75
C VAL A 138 -12.37 1.93 -2.42
N LEU A 139 -11.63 3.01 -2.18
CA LEU A 139 -10.25 2.97 -1.72
C LEU A 139 -10.20 2.87 -0.19
N TYR A 140 -9.64 1.81 0.33
CA TYR A 140 -9.29 1.67 1.73
C TYR A 140 -7.86 2.13 1.98
N VAL A 141 -7.69 3.16 2.82
CA VAL A 141 -6.38 3.65 3.28
C VAL A 141 -6.17 3.17 4.71
N MET A 142 -5.45 2.06 4.87
CA MET A 142 -5.24 1.35 6.13
C MET A 142 -3.84 1.63 6.68
N VAL A 143 -3.67 2.77 7.31
CA VAL A 143 -2.39 3.21 7.86
C VAL A 143 -2.58 3.65 9.32
N PRO A 144 -2.01 2.92 10.30
CA PRO A 144 -2.23 3.22 11.71
C PRO A 144 -1.65 4.58 12.09
N ALA A 145 -2.45 5.36 12.79
CA ALA A 145 -2.10 6.67 13.31
C ALA A 145 -2.58 6.82 14.77
N ALA A 146 -2.08 7.83 15.47
CA ALA A 146 -2.56 8.17 16.79
C ALA A 146 -4.05 8.56 16.72
N ASN A 147 -4.92 7.76 17.29
CA ASN A 147 -6.36 7.93 17.23
C ASN A 147 -7.02 7.84 18.62
N ARG A 148 -8.25 8.33 18.70
CA ARG A 148 -9.08 8.35 19.91
C ARG A 148 -10.05 7.16 19.97
N GLY A 149 -9.83 6.17 19.12
CA GLY A 149 -10.69 4.99 18.98
C GLY A 149 -11.69 5.11 17.82
N ALA A 150 -12.44 4.01 17.64
CA ALA A 150 -13.43 3.88 16.59
C ALA A 150 -14.61 4.86 16.79
N ARG A 151 -15.24 5.27 15.70
CA ARG A 151 -16.45 6.09 15.73
C ARG A 151 -17.59 5.32 16.39
N ALA A 152 -18.08 5.85 17.50
CA ALA A 152 -19.14 5.20 18.30
C ALA A 152 -20.49 5.11 17.57
N ASP A 153 -20.83 6.07 16.71
CA ASP A 153 -22.02 6.04 15.86
C ASP A 153 -21.92 4.92 14.83
N LEU A 154 -20.75 4.78 14.17
CA LEU A 154 -20.48 3.73 13.20
C LEU A 154 -20.51 2.34 13.85
N GLN A 155 -19.90 2.18 15.03
CA GLN A 155 -19.94 0.91 15.77
C GLN A 155 -21.37 0.48 16.08
N LYS A 156 -22.21 1.40 16.60
CA LYS A 156 -23.61 1.13 16.90
C LYS A 156 -24.39 0.73 15.66
N HIS A 157 -24.22 1.47 14.56
CA HIS A 157 -24.88 1.18 13.30
C HIS A 157 -24.47 -0.18 12.72
N LEU A 158 -23.19 -0.52 12.80
CA LEU A 158 -22.70 -1.84 12.36
C LEU A 158 -23.24 -2.99 13.21
N GLN A 159 -23.55 -2.77 14.49
CA GLN A 159 -24.19 -3.76 15.35
C GLN A 159 -25.71 -3.82 15.12
N ASP A 160 -26.36 -2.66 14.98
CA ASP A 160 -27.79 -2.51 14.75
C ASP A 160 -28.04 -1.44 13.68
N PRO A 161 -28.34 -1.83 12.43
CA PRO A 161 -28.57 -0.89 11.32
C PRO A 161 -29.74 0.08 11.53
N SER A 162 -30.56 -0.08 12.55
CA SER A 162 -31.59 0.91 12.91
C SER A 162 -31.04 2.14 13.63
N GLN A 163 -29.81 2.04 14.16
CA GLN A 163 -29.16 3.14 14.84
C GLN A 163 -28.70 4.19 13.80
N PRO A 164 -28.94 5.49 14.06
CA PRO A 164 -28.51 6.53 13.12
C PRO A 164 -26.99 6.66 13.08
N ILE A 165 -26.47 7.04 11.92
CA ILE A 165 -25.10 7.56 11.78
C ILE A 165 -25.17 9.06 12.03
N ASP A 166 -24.43 9.53 13.02
CA ASP A 166 -24.34 10.95 13.32
C ASP A 166 -23.61 11.66 12.17
N GLY A 167 -24.08 12.86 11.80
CA GLY A 167 -23.44 13.64 10.75
C GLY A 167 -22.02 14.05 11.16
N SER A 168 -21.03 13.27 10.76
CA SER A 168 -19.62 13.58 10.98
C SER A 168 -19.11 14.56 9.93
N GLN A 169 -18.26 15.50 10.33
CA GLN A 169 -17.52 16.35 9.39
C GLN A 169 -16.60 15.52 8.47
N TRP A 170 -16.17 14.35 8.92
CA TRP A 170 -15.32 13.42 8.16
C TRP A 170 -16.01 12.06 8.03
N PRO A 171 -17.06 11.95 7.21
CA PRO A 171 -17.90 10.75 7.11
C PRO A 171 -17.14 9.53 6.59
N TRP A 172 -16.06 9.74 5.86
CA TRP A 172 -15.19 8.70 5.28
C TRP A 172 -14.14 8.13 6.26
N ALA A 173 -13.99 8.67 7.49
CA ALA A 173 -13.07 8.12 8.49
C ALA A 173 -13.77 7.13 9.42
N THR A 174 -13.12 6.00 9.71
CA THR A 174 -13.63 4.97 10.63
C THR A 174 -13.29 5.28 12.10
N HIS A 175 -12.20 5.99 12.34
CA HIS A 175 -11.73 6.39 13.66
C HIS A 175 -11.42 7.88 13.65
N TYR A 176 -11.51 8.51 14.81
CA TYR A 176 -11.09 9.90 14.97
C TYR A 176 -9.62 9.95 15.39
N LEU A 177 -8.80 10.68 14.63
CA LEU A 177 -7.43 10.99 15.02
C LEU A 177 -7.41 11.96 16.21
N GLU A 178 -6.29 11.99 16.90
CA GLU A 178 -6.07 13.02 17.94
C GLU A 178 -6.15 14.43 17.35
N ASN A 179 -5.76 14.61 16.09
CA ASN A 179 -5.75 15.88 15.40
C ASN A 179 -6.18 15.77 13.92
N MET A 180 -7.49 15.63 13.68
CA MET A 180 -8.07 15.47 12.35
C MET A 180 -7.70 16.62 11.38
N GLN A 181 -7.77 17.86 11.83
CA GLN A 181 -7.64 19.04 10.95
C GLN A 181 -6.24 19.21 10.33
N TRP A 182 -5.20 18.67 10.99
CA TRP A 182 -3.81 18.83 10.55
C TRP A 182 -3.25 17.57 9.90
N ASP A 183 -4.03 16.51 9.89
CA ASP A 183 -3.62 15.26 9.25
C ASP A 183 -3.53 15.41 7.73
N PRO A 184 -2.43 14.99 7.08
CA PRO A 184 -2.25 15.19 5.65
C PRO A 184 -3.22 14.37 4.79
N ILE A 185 -3.64 13.17 5.22
CA ILE A 185 -4.67 12.37 4.50
C ILE A 185 -6.01 13.08 4.59
N VAL A 186 -6.39 13.50 5.81
CA VAL A 186 -7.64 14.24 6.03
C VAL A 186 -7.69 15.48 5.15
N ARG A 187 -6.63 16.28 5.13
CA ARG A 187 -6.55 17.49 4.30
C ARG A 187 -6.55 17.22 2.80
N ALA A 188 -6.03 16.07 2.38
CA ALA A 188 -6.04 15.69 0.97
C ALA A 188 -7.43 15.24 0.49
N ILE A 189 -8.25 14.69 1.38
CA ILE A 189 -9.62 14.24 1.08
C ILE A 189 -10.61 15.39 1.25
N ASP A 190 -10.50 16.15 2.35
CA ASP A 190 -11.45 17.20 2.71
C ASP A 190 -11.55 18.27 1.61
N GLY A 191 -12.77 18.63 1.21
CA GLY A 191 -13.04 19.58 0.14
C GLY A 191 -12.63 19.13 -1.27
N SER A 192 -12.23 17.87 -1.45
CA SER A 192 -11.90 17.27 -2.75
C SER A 192 -13.05 16.43 -3.32
N PRO A 193 -13.01 16.02 -4.59
CA PRO A 193 -14.00 15.09 -5.17
C PRO A 193 -14.11 13.76 -4.41
N LEU A 194 -13.10 13.38 -3.61
CA LEU A 194 -13.13 12.16 -2.81
C LEU A 194 -14.02 12.25 -1.57
N ALA A 195 -14.38 13.46 -1.16
CA ALA A 195 -15.33 13.72 -0.07
C ALA A 195 -16.77 13.94 -0.58
N ASP A 196 -16.96 14.01 -1.89
CA ASP A 196 -18.29 14.21 -2.51
C ASP A 196 -19.06 12.89 -2.49
N PRO A 197 -20.24 12.82 -1.82
CA PRO A 197 -21.08 11.62 -1.83
C PRO A 197 -21.56 11.20 -3.22
N ALA A 198 -21.61 12.11 -4.19
CA ALA A 198 -22.00 11.83 -5.57
C ALA A 198 -20.84 11.28 -6.43
N SER A 199 -19.62 11.28 -5.91
CA SER A 199 -18.46 10.69 -6.59
C SER A 199 -18.63 9.19 -6.78
N LYS A 200 -18.10 8.65 -7.87
CA LYS A 200 -17.93 7.19 -8.04
C LYS A 200 -16.65 6.65 -7.40
N VAL A 201 -15.82 7.51 -6.86
CA VAL A 201 -14.58 7.13 -6.14
C VAL A 201 -14.69 7.56 -4.69
N HIS A 202 -14.79 6.60 -3.81
CA HIS A 202 -14.95 6.80 -2.38
C HIS A 202 -13.66 6.41 -1.65
N VAL A 203 -13.36 7.08 -0.56
CA VAL A 203 -12.24 6.75 0.31
C VAL A 203 -12.76 6.35 1.68
N ILE A 204 -12.25 5.26 2.23
CA ILE A 204 -12.42 4.86 3.63
C ILE A 204 -11.05 4.93 4.30
N PHE A 205 -10.90 5.89 5.19
CA PHE A 205 -9.66 6.03 5.97
C PHE A 205 -9.77 5.24 7.28
N VAL A 206 -8.85 4.30 7.44
CA VAL A 206 -8.79 3.39 8.60
C VAL A 206 -7.47 3.63 9.34
N PRO A 207 -7.40 4.65 10.21
CA PRO A 207 -6.18 5.02 10.94
C PRO A 207 -5.98 4.17 12.20
N SER A 208 -6.13 2.87 12.10
CA SER A 208 -5.98 1.93 13.23
C SER A 208 -5.16 0.72 12.85
N TYR A 209 -4.52 0.10 13.84
CA TYR A 209 -4.00 -1.25 13.67
C TYR A 209 -5.17 -2.23 13.47
N LEU A 210 -5.01 -3.13 12.53
CA LEU A 210 -5.97 -4.19 12.22
C LEU A 210 -5.48 -5.48 12.87
N ASP A 211 -5.77 -5.61 14.15
CA ASP A 211 -5.33 -6.67 15.05
C ASP A 211 -6.50 -7.43 15.70
N ASP A 212 -7.64 -7.51 14.98
CA ASP A 212 -8.91 -8.09 15.42
C ASP A 212 -9.68 -7.34 16.54
N ARG A 213 -9.24 -6.13 16.92
CA ARG A 213 -9.83 -5.34 18.04
C ARG A 213 -9.94 -3.85 17.71
N ASP A 214 -10.00 -3.52 16.43
CA ASP A 214 -10.09 -2.12 16.00
C ASP A 214 -11.47 -1.48 16.32
N GLY A 215 -12.48 -2.30 16.63
CA GLY A 215 -13.82 -1.88 16.98
C GLY A 215 -14.71 -1.51 15.78
N ILE A 216 -14.25 -1.69 14.55
CA ILE A 216 -15.01 -1.48 13.31
C ILE A 216 -15.08 -2.77 12.49
N PHE A 217 -13.96 -3.35 12.16
CA PHE A 217 -13.87 -4.62 11.42
C PHE A 217 -13.74 -5.80 12.35
N ASP A 218 -13.00 -5.63 13.45
CA ASP A 218 -12.60 -6.69 14.37
C ASP A 218 -12.02 -7.89 13.62
N LYS A 219 -11.13 -7.57 12.67
CA LYS A 219 -10.44 -8.50 11.77
C LYS A 219 -8.98 -8.12 11.65
N SER A 220 -8.14 -9.13 11.43
CA SER A 220 -6.75 -8.90 11.09
C SER A 220 -6.61 -8.25 9.71
N TYR A 221 -5.46 -7.62 9.47
CA TYR A 221 -5.12 -7.07 8.17
C TYR A 221 -5.28 -8.09 7.03
N TYR A 222 -4.79 -9.31 7.21
CA TYR A 222 -4.87 -10.35 6.18
C TYR A 222 -6.30 -10.82 5.91
N GLU A 223 -7.15 -10.84 6.93
CA GLU A 223 -8.57 -11.13 6.75
C GLU A 223 -9.31 -10.07 5.93
N LEU A 224 -8.84 -8.83 5.89
CA LEU A 224 -9.38 -7.80 5.01
C LEU A 224 -8.68 -7.80 3.65
N LEU A 225 -7.37 -7.99 3.61
CA LEU A 225 -6.58 -8.01 2.38
C LEU A 225 -7.13 -8.98 1.34
N VAL A 226 -7.46 -10.20 1.74
CA VAL A 226 -7.99 -11.23 0.83
C VAL A 226 -9.27 -10.80 0.10
N GLY A 227 -10.03 -9.87 0.68
CA GLY A 227 -11.27 -9.31 0.12
C GLY A 227 -11.08 -8.26 -0.97
N MET A 228 -9.88 -7.72 -1.11
CA MET A 228 -9.58 -6.66 -2.08
C MET A 228 -9.49 -7.19 -3.51
N ASP A 229 -9.74 -6.30 -4.46
CA ASP A 229 -9.62 -6.59 -5.89
C ASP A 229 -8.25 -6.17 -6.44
N LEU A 230 -7.71 -5.05 -5.92
CA LEU A 230 -6.45 -4.45 -6.32
C LEU A 230 -5.82 -3.74 -5.13
N THR A 231 -4.50 -3.75 -5.02
CA THR A 231 -3.77 -2.95 -4.05
C THR A 231 -2.80 -1.99 -4.73
N LEU A 232 -2.56 -0.84 -4.11
CA LEU A 232 -1.75 0.24 -4.66
C LEU A 232 -0.69 0.68 -3.63
N PHE A 233 0.59 0.51 -3.97
CA PHE A 233 1.73 0.85 -3.13
C PHE A 233 2.71 1.74 -3.89
N PRO A 234 2.36 3.01 -4.16
CA PRO A 234 3.17 3.90 -4.99
C PRO A 234 4.33 4.54 -4.23
N SER A 235 5.09 3.74 -3.48
CA SER A 235 6.15 4.21 -2.60
C SER A 235 7.22 4.99 -3.35
N TYR A 236 7.65 6.11 -2.77
CA TYR A 236 8.82 6.87 -3.15
C TYR A 236 10.10 6.32 -2.50
N TYR A 237 9.97 5.71 -1.33
CA TYR A 237 11.06 5.05 -0.63
C TYR A 237 10.57 3.78 0.07
N GLU A 238 11.08 2.65 -0.38
CA GLU A 238 10.81 1.35 0.21
C GLU A 238 12.00 0.40 -0.03
N PRO A 239 12.83 0.11 0.97
CA PRO A 239 14.01 -0.75 0.81
C PRO A 239 13.72 -2.11 0.18
N TRP A 240 12.60 -2.76 0.58
CA TRP A 240 12.09 -3.96 -0.05
C TRP A 240 10.63 -3.80 -0.44
N GLY A 241 9.69 -3.93 0.48
CA GLY A 241 8.25 -3.82 0.26
C GLY A 241 7.51 -5.12 0.52
N TYR A 242 7.26 -5.42 1.78
CA TYR A 242 6.47 -6.60 2.15
C TYR A 242 5.00 -6.45 1.78
N THR A 243 4.41 -5.27 1.91
CA THR A 243 2.97 -5.07 1.63
C THR A 243 2.54 -5.45 0.22
N PRO A 244 3.23 -5.09 -0.87
CA PRO A 244 2.90 -5.60 -2.20
C PRO A 244 3.16 -7.11 -2.33
N LEU A 245 4.18 -7.66 -1.68
CA LEU A 245 4.47 -9.09 -1.67
C LEU A 245 3.38 -9.89 -0.95
N GLU A 246 2.96 -9.44 0.24
CA GLU A 246 1.83 -10.03 0.97
C GLU A 246 0.54 -9.96 0.16
N SER A 247 0.31 -8.87 -0.54
CA SER A 247 -0.85 -8.70 -1.41
C SER A 247 -0.92 -9.79 -2.48
N ILE A 248 0.16 -10.02 -3.21
CA ILE A 248 0.19 -11.07 -4.23
C ILE A 248 0.16 -12.49 -3.63
N ALA A 249 0.65 -12.69 -2.41
CA ALA A 249 0.53 -13.96 -1.70
C ALA A 249 -0.94 -14.32 -1.44
N PHE A 250 -1.77 -13.33 -1.13
CA PHE A 250 -3.23 -13.47 -1.05
C PHE A 250 -3.94 -13.38 -2.41
N SER A 251 -3.22 -13.58 -3.50
CA SER A 251 -3.76 -13.51 -4.86
C SER A 251 -4.49 -12.19 -5.15
N VAL A 252 -4.04 -11.09 -4.60
CA VAL A 252 -4.54 -9.75 -4.89
C VAL A 252 -3.57 -9.07 -5.84
N PRO A 253 -3.97 -8.76 -7.09
CA PRO A 253 -3.14 -7.99 -8.01
C PRO A 253 -2.70 -6.68 -7.39
N THR A 254 -1.47 -6.25 -7.68
CA THR A 254 -0.90 -5.08 -7.04
C THR A 254 -0.20 -4.12 -8.00
N VAL A 255 -0.17 -2.86 -7.64
CA VAL A 255 0.62 -1.82 -8.30
C VAL A 255 1.70 -1.37 -7.32
N THR A 256 2.94 -1.37 -7.75
CA THR A 256 4.11 -0.88 -6.98
C THR A 256 4.97 0.03 -7.84
N THR A 257 6.17 0.40 -7.40
CA THR A 257 7.04 1.33 -8.12
C THR A 257 8.47 0.82 -8.24
N THR A 258 9.23 1.41 -9.18
CA THR A 258 10.67 1.16 -9.34
C THR A 258 11.53 1.71 -8.18
N LEU A 259 10.98 2.48 -7.24
CA LEU A 259 11.63 2.93 -6.01
C LEU A 259 11.29 2.07 -4.79
N ALA A 260 10.62 0.94 -4.99
CA ALA A 260 10.48 -0.14 -4.02
C ALA A 260 11.37 -1.31 -4.47
N GLY A 261 12.14 -1.88 -3.55
CA GLY A 261 13.05 -2.99 -3.87
C GLY A 261 12.33 -4.18 -4.49
N PHE A 262 11.17 -4.56 -3.95
CA PHE A 262 10.31 -5.59 -4.54
C PHE A 262 9.81 -5.22 -5.94
N GLY A 263 9.40 -3.97 -6.14
CA GLY A 263 8.99 -3.47 -7.46
C GLY A 263 10.12 -3.57 -8.48
N LEU A 264 11.32 -3.15 -8.12
CA LEU A 264 12.49 -3.25 -8.98
C LEU A 264 12.89 -4.71 -9.25
N TRP A 265 12.72 -5.60 -8.26
CA TRP A 265 12.95 -7.04 -8.41
C TRP A 265 11.97 -7.66 -9.43
N ILE A 266 10.71 -7.19 -9.49
CA ILE A 266 9.72 -7.58 -10.50
C ILE A 266 10.06 -6.96 -11.87
N ASP A 267 10.38 -5.66 -11.94
CA ASP A 267 10.60 -4.92 -13.17
C ASP A 267 11.73 -5.50 -14.05
N ARG A 268 12.68 -6.22 -13.44
CA ARG A 268 13.75 -6.95 -14.13
C ARG A 268 13.31 -8.27 -14.73
N ARG A 269 12.09 -8.70 -14.47
CA ARG A 269 11.51 -9.91 -15.03
C ARG A 269 10.63 -9.55 -16.23
N GLU A 270 10.17 -10.56 -16.93
CA GLU A 270 9.14 -10.36 -17.96
C GLU A 270 7.87 -9.79 -17.32
N GLU A 271 7.08 -9.05 -18.11
CA GLU A 271 5.78 -8.50 -17.67
C GLU A 271 4.94 -9.58 -16.97
N HIS A 272 4.44 -9.24 -15.79
CA HIS A 272 3.68 -10.16 -14.97
C HIS A 272 2.23 -9.67 -14.81
N PRO A 273 1.21 -10.44 -15.23
CA PRO A 273 -0.18 -9.97 -15.19
C PRO A 273 -0.67 -9.57 -13.79
N GLY A 274 -0.13 -10.18 -12.74
CA GLY A 274 -0.55 -9.93 -11.34
C GLY A 274 0.10 -8.72 -10.68
N VAL A 275 1.12 -8.10 -11.29
CA VAL A 275 1.85 -6.95 -10.73
C VAL A 275 2.13 -5.92 -11.80
N ALA A 276 1.75 -4.68 -11.56
CA ALA A 276 2.17 -3.54 -12.37
C ALA A 276 3.23 -2.73 -11.62
N VAL A 277 4.35 -2.46 -12.29
CA VAL A 277 5.42 -1.62 -11.73
C VAL A 277 5.42 -0.27 -12.43
N LEU A 278 5.19 0.80 -11.67
CA LEU A 278 5.23 2.16 -12.20
C LEU A 278 6.64 2.73 -12.09
N CYS A 279 7.11 3.34 -13.17
CA CYS A 279 8.35 4.11 -13.13
C CYS A 279 8.16 5.31 -12.20
N ARG A 280 8.91 5.34 -11.09
CA ARG A 280 8.92 6.45 -10.15
C ARG A 280 10.31 7.06 -10.06
N GLU A 281 10.35 8.38 -10.12
CA GLU A 281 11.57 9.18 -10.07
C GLU A 281 11.35 10.46 -9.26
N ASP A 282 12.45 11.17 -8.97
CA ASP A 282 12.36 12.51 -8.38
C ASP A 282 11.58 13.46 -9.30
N GLY A 283 10.42 13.92 -8.84
CA GLY A 283 9.63 14.97 -9.49
C GLY A 283 8.68 14.50 -10.60
N ASN A 284 8.39 13.18 -10.70
CA ASN A 284 7.36 12.65 -11.62
C ASN A 284 6.04 12.29 -10.90
N ASP A 285 5.69 13.02 -9.83
CA ASP A 285 4.49 12.75 -9.04
C ASP A 285 3.20 12.81 -9.87
N ASP A 286 3.14 13.75 -10.83
CA ASP A 286 1.99 13.93 -11.72
C ASP A 286 1.78 12.76 -12.67
N GLU A 287 2.86 12.23 -13.25
CA GLU A 287 2.82 11.06 -14.13
C GLU A 287 2.42 9.81 -13.36
N VAL A 288 2.95 9.63 -12.14
CA VAL A 288 2.60 8.50 -11.26
C VAL A 288 1.14 8.58 -10.83
N ALA A 289 0.63 9.75 -10.44
CA ALA A 289 -0.76 9.94 -10.11
C ALA A 289 -1.69 9.60 -11.29
N SER A 290 -1.33 10.02 -12.51
CA SER A 290 -2.08 9.68 -13.73
C SER A 290 -2.02 8.17 -14.02
N ALA A 291 -0.86 7.56 -13.89
CA ALA A 291 -0.69 6.12 -14.11
C ALA A 291 -1.49 5.27 -13.09
N LEU A 292 -1.60 5.72 -11.83
CA LEU A 292 -2.45 5.10 -10.83
C LEU A 292 -3.93 5.18 -11.20
N ALA A 293 -4.41 6.35 -11.61
CA ALA A 293 -5.79 6.53 -12.08
C ALA A 293 -6.09 5.60 -13.27
N ASP A 294 -5.19 5.56 -14.26
CA ASP A 294 -5.31 4.70 -15.43
C ASP A 294 -5.27 3.21 -15.07
N ALA A 295 -4.44 2.80 -14.11
CA ALA A 295 -4.37 1.41 -13.67
C ALA A 295 -5.69 0.96 -13.04
N VAL A 296 -6.26 1.77 -12.14
CA VAL A 296 -7.56 1.47 -11.53
C VAL A 296 -8.69 1.49 -12.56
N LEU A 297 -8.70 2.48 -13.47
CA LEU A 297 -9.69 2.55 -14.54
C LEU A 297 -9.65 1.30 -15.43
N ARG A 298 -8.45 0.92 -15.91
CA ARG A 298 -8.30 -0.31 -16.72
C ARG A 298 -8.74 -1.55 -15.96
N PHE A 299 -8.35 -1.67 -14.70
CA PHE A 299 -8.75 -2.82 -13.88
C PHE A 299 -10.27 -2.88 -13.67
N SER A 300 -10.94 -1.74 -13.50
CA SER A 300 -12.39 -1.66 -13.34
C SER A 300 -13.17 -2.13 -14.56
N GLN A 301 -12.55 -2.14 -15.74
CA GLN A 301 -13.13 -2.53 -17.04
C GLN A 301 -12.85 -3.99 -17.42
N LEU A 302 -12.08 -4.71 -16.62
CA LEU A 302 -11.76 -6.12 -16.87
C LEU A 302 -12.97 -7.01 -16.61
N ASP A 303 -13.12 -8.03 -17.42
CA ASP A 303 -14.06 -9.12 -17.16
C ASP A 303 -13.57 -10.05 -16.04
N ALA A 304 -14.46 -10.86 -15.50
CA ALA A 304 -14.17 -11.76 -14.40
C ALA A 304 -13.07 -12.79 -14.74
N ALA A 305 -12.98 -13.23 -15.98
CA ALA A 305 -11.99 -14.22 -16.42
C ALA A 305 -10.58 -13.63 -16.38
N ARG A 306 -10.43 -12.38 -16.83
CA ARG A 306 -9.16 -11.68 -16.82
C ARG A 306 -8.72 -11.31 -15.40
N VAL A 307 -9.67 -10.89 -14.55
CA VAL A 307 -9.39 -10.64 -13.12
C VAL A 307 -8.90 -11.91 -12.44
N GLU A 308 -9.54 -13.04 -12.69
CA GLU A 308 -9.13 -14.33 -12.13
C GLU A 308 -7.75 -14.79 -12.63
N GLU A 309 -7.44 -14.55 -13.91
CA GLU A 309 -6.10 -14.79 -14.45
C GLU A 309 -5.04 -13.96 -13.72
N MET A 310 -5.28 -12.65 -13.53
CA MET A 310 -4.36 -11.77 -12.80
C MET A 310 -4.17 -12.21 -11.35
N ARG A 311 -5.24 -12.61 -10.69
CA ARG A 311 -5.21 -13.12 -9.31
C ARG A 311 -4.34 -14.38 -9.21
N ARG A 312 -4.56 -15.33 -10.12
CA ARG A 312 -3.78 -16.57 -10.17
C ARG A 312 -2.30 -16.29 -10.44
N ALA A 313 -2.02 -15.39 -11.39
CA ALA A 313 -0.66 -14.99 -11.72
C ALA A 313 0.03 -14.34 -10.50
N ALA A 314 -0.66 -13.46 -9.77
CA ALA A 314 -0.15 -12.86 -8.54
C ALA A 314 0.25 -13.93 -7.50
N GLY A 315 -0.64 -14.89 -7.22
CA GLY A 315 -0.37 -15.97 -6.27
C GLY A 315 0.77 -16.91 -6.72
N VAL A 316 0.92 -17.15 -8.02
CA VAL A 316 2.05 -17.93 -8.55
C VAL A 316 3.37 -17.17 -8.36
N LEU A 317 3.39 -15.88 -8.67
CA LEU A 317 4.59 -15.05 -8.55
C LEU A 317 5.07 -14.96 -7.10
N SER A 318 4.18 -14.91 -6.12
CA SER A 318 4.55 -14.83 -4.71
C SER A 318 5.44 -16.00 -4.26
N LYS A 319 5.26 -17.19 -4.87
CA LYS A 319 6.06 -18.38 -4.54
C LYS A 319 7.53 -18.25 -4.94
N GLU A 320 7.86 -17.34 -5.85
CA GLU A 320 9.26 -17.06 -6.20
C GLU A 320 9.97 -16.20 -5.16
N ALA A 321 9.22 -15.53 -4.29
CA ALA A 321 9.75 -14.70 -3.20
C ALA A 321 9.74 -15.40 -1.83
N LEU A 322 9.51 -16.70 -1.78
CA LEU A 322 9.61 -17.46 -0.53
C LEU A 322 11.07 -17.55 -0.05
N TRP A 323 11.27 -17.61 1.26
CA TRP A 323 12.58 -17.83 1.85
C TRP A 323 13.28 -19.06 1.27
N SER A 324 12.54 -20.12 1.00
CA SER A 324 13.07 -21.34 0.37
C SER A 324 13.69 -21.14 -1.02
N ARG A 325 13.43 -19.98 -1.66
CA ARG A 325 14.01 -19.57 -2.94
C ARG A 325 15.06 -18.48 -2.79
N LEU A 326 14.74 -17.45 -2.01
CA LEU A 326 15.59 -16.26 -1.92
C LEU A 326 16.76 -16.44 -0.95
N PHE A 327 16.72 -17.47 -0.10
CA PHE A 327 17.81 -17.80 0.81
C PHE A 327 19.09 -18.21 0.07
N GLU A 328 18.99 -18.72 -1.15
CA GLU A 328 20.14 -19.06 -2.00
C GLU A 328 21.12 -17.87 -2.14
N ALA A 329 20.60 -16.64 -2.27
CA ALA A 329 21.44 -15.44 -2.34
C ALA A 329 22.22 -15.17 -1.04
N TYR A 330 21.73 -15.64 0.10
CA TYR A 330 22.44 -15.56 1.38
C TYR A 330 23.50 -16.64 1.53
N GLU A 331 23.32 -17.80 0.90
CA GLU A 331 24.30 -18.88 0.89
C GLU A 331 25.48 -18.58 -0.06
N GLU A 332 25.25 -17.73 -1.08
CA GLU A 332 26.29 -17.26 -2.01
C GLU A 332 27.13 -16.12 -1.41
N ALA A 333 26.60 -15.40 -0.42
CA ALA A 333 27.27 -14.29 0.25
C ALA A 333 28.31 -14.78 1.27
#